data_a7249f0f68ef9aee64670ab6f73e226a
#
_entry.id   a7249f0f68ef9aee64670ab6f73e226a
#
_cell.length_a   1.000
_cell.length_b   1.000
_cell.length_c   1.000
_cell.angle_alpha   90.00
_cell.angle_beta   90.00
_cell.angle_gamma   90.00
#
_symmetry.space_group_name_H-M   'P 1'
#
loop_
_entity.id
_entity.type
_entity.pdbx_description
1 polymer ?
#
loop_
_entity_poly.entity_id
_entity_poly.type
_entity_poly.pdbx_seq_one_letter_code
_entity_poly.pdbx_strand_id
1 'polypeptide(L)'
;MTLSLDGARERMYAQGHAIVECVGAVWTYKFNNGYIVTLRGPLTAHIVITSLHPPGSTQAAQGSQFLLKFEDFQFEANYHDKYISLDSIMGPRAPEIPKTPSLPSEPNPTMNGNITQQQLLEEDKKWEEPRVIIEHALLPGEPVNAFGIPQATMRCLEVSFCGHVL
;
A
#
# COMPACT_ATOMS: atom_id res chain seq x y z
N MET A 1 -6.37 -3.33 7.39
CA MET A 1 -4.98 -3.21 7.87
C MET A 1 -4.33 -4.57 7.76
N THR A 2 -3.12 -4.66 7.18
CA THR A 2 -2.35 -5.90 7.03
C THR A 2 -0.89 -5.62 7.35
N LEU A 3 -0.19 -6.61 7.91
CA LEU A 3 1.25 -6.58 8.17
C LEU A 3 1.86 -7.78 7.43
N SER A 4 2.83 -7.53 6.54
CA SER A 4 3.67 -8.55 5.91
C SER A 4 5.03 -8.57 6.60
N LEU A 5 5.50 -9.76 6.91
CA LEU A 5 6.79 -10.04 7.53
C LEU A 5 7.62 -10.97 6.64
N ASP A 6 7.63 -10.72 5.33
CA ASP A 6 8.39 -11.52 4.38
C ASP A 6 9.89 -11.47 4.69
N GLY A 7 10.51 -12.64 4.82
CA GLY A 7 11.90 -12.76 5.20
C GLY A 7 12.19 -12.53 6.69
N ALA A 8 11.17 -12.52 7.55
CA ALA A 8 11.37 -12.44 8.99
C ALA A 8 12.17 -13.65 9.50
N ARG A 9 12.93 -13.40 10.55
CA ARG A 9 13.70 -14.42 11.28
C ARG A 9 13.21 -14.48 12.70
N GLU A 10 13.03 -15.69 13.18
CA GLU A 10 12.69 -15.96 14.57
C GLU A 10 13.88 -16.61 15.26
N ARG A 11 14.12 -16.20 16.49
CA ARG A 11 15.14 -16.83 17.36
C ARG A 11 14.62 -16.90 18.78
N MET A 12 14.93 -17.99 19.46
CA MET A 12 14.70 -18.11 20.90
C MET A 12 15.75 -17.30 21.64
N TYR A 13 15.33 -16.39 22.47
CA TYR A 13 16.21 -15.59 23.33
C TYR A 13 16.45 -16.27 24.67
N ALA A 14 15.37 -16.81 25.26
CA ALA A 14 15.39 -17.58 26.48
C ALA A 14 14.21 -18.59 26.46
N GLN A 15 14.12 -19.45 27.47
CA GLN A 15 13.00 -20.37 27.56
C GLN A 15 11.67 -19.58 27.67
N GLY A 16 10.77 -19.79 26.70
CA GLY A 16 9.50 -19.09 26.63
C GLY A 16 9.60 -17.63 26.11
N HIS A 17 10.76 -17.23 25.60
CA HIS A 17 11.01 -15.91 25.05
C HIS A 17 11.54 -16.00 23.62
N ALA A 18 10.84 -15.44 22.66
CA ALA A 18 11.25 -15.39 21.26
C ALA A 18 11.38 -13.95 20.78
N ILE A 19 12.28 -13.74 19.82
CA ILE A 19 12.44 -12.49 19.11
C ILE A 19 12.14 -12.74 17.65
N VAL A 20 11.29 -11.92 17.07
CA VAL A 20 11.00 -11.88 15.62
C VAL A 20 11.62 -10.61 15.08
N GLU A 21 12.50 -10.74 14.09
CA GLU A 21 13.18 -9.63 13.41
C GLU A 21 12.86 -9.68 11.92
N CYS A 22 12.43 -8.57 11.35
CA CYS A 22 12.17 -8.41 9.93
C CYS A 22 12.77 -7.09 9.45
N VAL A 23 13.70 -7.17 8.49
CA VAL A 23 14.40 -5.98 7.96
C VAL A 23 13.47 -5.15 7.06
N GLY A 24 12.53 -5.80 6.39
CA GLY A 24 11.65 -5.19 5.39
C GLY A 24 10.18 -5.44 5.68
N ALA A 25 9.74 -5.26 6.91
CA ALA A 25 8.33 -5.36 7.25
C ALA A 25 7.50 -4.32 6.49
N VAL A 26 6.31 -4.71 6.03
CA VAL A 26 5.40 -3.85 5.28
C VAL A 26 4.06 -3.77 5.99
N TRP A 27 3.71 -2.58 6.43
CA TRP A 27 2.42 -2.32 7.05
C TRP A 27 1.52 -1.56 6.10
N THR A 28 0.39 -2.15 5.74
CA THR A 28 -0.55 -1.57 4.77
C THR A 28 -1.87 -1.20 5.43
N TYR A 29 -2.28 0.04 5.29
CA TYR A 29 -3.58 0.57 5.67
C TYR A 29 -4.44 0.78 4.44
N LYS A 30 -5.64 0.24 4.43
CA LYS A 30 -6.67 0.53 3.42
C LYS A 30 -7.77 1.35 4.08
N PHE A 31 -8.02 2.55 3.55
CA PHE A 31 -9.02 3.47 4.04
C PHE A 31 -10.30 3.39 3.21
N ASN A 32 -11.45 3.65 3.83
CA ASN A 32 -12.74 3.58 3.17
C ASN A 32 -12.93 4.63 2.06
N ASN A 33 -12.15 5.70 2.10
CA ASN A 33 -12.14 6.75 1.08
C ASN A 33 -11.24 6.42 -0.12
N GLY A 34 -10.76 5.18 -0.22
CA GLY A 34 -9.98 4.68 -1.35
C GLY A 34 -8.47 4.90 -1.26
N TYR A 35 -7.98 5.53 -0.21
CA TYR A 35 -6.55 5.61 0.04
C TYR A 35 -5.99 4.27 0.53
N ILE A 36 -4.78 3.96 0.05
CA ILE A 36 -3.95 2.86 0.51
C ILE A 36 -2.61 3.46 0.91
N VAL A 37 -2.20 3.25 2.14
CA VAL A 37 -0.92 3.74 2.66
C VAL A 37 -0.08 2.55 3.09
N THR A 38 1.14 2.48 2.59
CA THR A 38 2.12 1.46 2.93
C THR A 38 3.27 2.09 3.69
N LEU A 39 3.58 1.53 4.85
CA LEU A 39 4.78 1.87 5.63
C LEU A 39 5.76 0.71 5.51
N ARG A 40 7.06 1.01 5.32
CA ARG A 40 8.10 -0.01 5.17
C ARG A 40 9.28 0.31 6.05
N GLY A 41 9.81 -0.74 6.71
CA GLY A 41 11.00 -0.61 7.51
C GLY A 41 11.25 -1.80 8.41
N PRO A 42 12.30 -1.75 9.24
CA PRO A 42 12.62 -2.82 10.17
C PRO A 42 11.57 -2.95 11.28
N LEU A 43 11.34 -4.20 11.67
CA LEU A 43 10.47 -4.57 12.78
C LEU A 43 11.21 -5.53 13.69
N THR A 44 11.10 -5.27 15.00
CA THR A 44 11.54 -6.20 16.05
C THR A 44 10.40 -6.39 17.03
N ALA A 45 10.09 -7.64 17.35
CA ALA A 45 9.07 -7.99 18.33
C ALA A 45 9.63 -9.01 19.33
N HIS A 46 9.48 -8.70 20.60
CA HIS A 46 9.76 -9.61 21.70
C HIS A 46 8.45 -10.27 22.13
N ILE A 47 8.42 -11.59 22.10
CA ILE A 47 7.23 -12.40 22.37
C ILE A 47 7.52 -13.32 23.54
N VAL A 48 6.63 -13.29 24.54
CA VAL A 48 6.70 -14.18 25.70
C VAL A 48 5.54 -15.14 25.75
N ILE A 49 5.81 -16.38 26.15
CA ILE A 49 4.82 -17.39 26.39
C ILE A 49 4.40 -17.32 27.87
N THR A 50 3.14 -17.03 28.10
CA THR A 50 2.57 -16.93 29.46
C THR A 50 1.52 -18.02 29.65
N SER A 51 1.55 -18.72 30.78
CA SER A 51 0.47 -19.64 31.13
C SER A 51 -0.78 -18.88 31.56
N LEU A 52 -1.94 -19.31 31.07
CA LEU A 52 -3.23 -18.75 31.47
C LEU A 52 -3.67 -19.15 32.89
N HIS A 53 -3.00 -20.18 33.47
CA HIS A 53 -3.36 -20.65 34.80
C HIS A 53 -2.53 -19.93 35.86
N PRO A 54 -3.16 -19.38 36.91
CA PRO A 54 -2.43 -18.83 38.04
C PRO A 54 -1.65 -19.95 38.73
N PRO A 55 -0.45 -19.68 39.27
CA PRO A 55 0.32 -20.65 40.02
C PRO A 55 -0.50 -21.09 41.25
N GLY A 56 -0.78 -22.40 41.36
CA GLY A 56 -1.53 -22.98 42.48
C GLY A 56 -2.95 -23.50 42.14
N SER A 57 -3.44 -23.36 40.92
CA SER A 57 -4.71 -23.95 40.51
C SER A 57 -4.56 -25.47 40.29
N THR A 58 -5.34 -26.29 41.01
CA THR A 58 -5.35 -27.76 40.96
C THR A 58 -6.02 -28.34 39.69
N GLN A 59 -6.30 -27.52 38.68
CA GLN A 59 -6.88 -27.96 37.40
C GLN A 59 -5.83 -28.36 36.37
N ALA A 60 -4.80 -29.09 36.78
CA ALA A 60 -3.74 -29.59 35.90
C ALA A 60 -4.17 -30.71 34.93
N ALA A 61 -5.46 -31.06 34.85
CA ALA A 61 -5.95 -32.19 34.06
C ALA A 61 -6.52 -31.83 32.68
N GLN A 62 -6.67 -30.55 32.33
CA GLN A 62 -7.13 -30.13 31.01
C GLN A 62 -6.07 -29.17 30.40
N GLY A 63 -5.26 -29.74 29.53
CA GLY A 63 -4.29 -29.09 28.64
C GLY A 63 -3.82 -27.69 29.02
N SER A 64 -2.53 -27.52 29.31
CA SER A 64 -1.92 -26.21 29.60
C SER A 64 -2.21 -25.23 28.47
N GLN A 65 -3.05 -24.24 28.71
CA GLN A 65 -3.29 -23.17 27.77
C GLN A 65 -2.21 -22.12 27.92
N PHE A 66 -1.56 -21.79 26.82
CA PHE A 66 -0.53 -20.76 26.75
C PHE A 66 -1.05 -19.57 25.95
N LEU A 67 -0.64 -18.39 26.35
CA LEU A 67 -0.89 -17.14 25.67
C LEU A 67 0.43 -16.55 25.19
N LEU A 68 0.47 -16.12 23.94
CA LEU A 68 1.57 -15.32 23.41
C LEU A 68 1.29 -13.85 23.70
N LYS A 69 2.23 -13.17 24.31
CA LYS A 69 2.18 -11.73 24.56
C LYS A 69 3.34 -11.04 23.91
N PHE A 70 3.09 -9.89 23.31
CA PHE A 70 4.15 -8.96 22.96
C PHE A 70 4.64 -8.28 24.24
N GLU A 71 5.92 -8.42 24.53
CA GLU A 71 6.59 -7.70 25.63
C GLU A 71 7.11 -6.37 25.11
N ASP A 72 7.67 -6.38 23.90
CA ASP A 72 8.10 -5.20 23.19
C ASP A 72 7.79 -5.35 21.69
N PHE A 73 7.45 -4.25 21.06
CA PHE A 73 7.15 -4.21 19.63
C PHE A 73 7.65 -2.88 19.07
N GLN A 74 8.66 -2.96 18.23
CA GLN A 74 9.25 -1.81 17.58
C GLN A 74 9.16 -1.95 16.07
N PHE A 75 8.55 -0.95 15.42
CA PHE A 75 8.50 -0.82 13.97
C PHE A 75 8.97 0.57 13.59
N GLU A 76 10.00 0.65 12.76
CA GLU A 76 10.55 1.91 12.28
C GLU A 76 10.19 2.10 10.81
N ALA A 77 9.25 3.01 10.53
CA ALA A 77 8.82 3.31 9.17
C ALA A 77 9.81 4.25 8.49
N ASN A 78 10.74 3.70 7.72
CA ASN A 78 11.73 4.47 6.96
C ASN A 78 11.16 5.06 5.67
N TYR A 79 10.16 4.39 5.09
CA TYR A 79 9.53 4.77 3.84
C TYR A 79 8.02 4.62 3.95
N HIS A 80 7.30 5.49 3.27
CA HIS A 80 5.87 5.36 3.09
C HIS A 80 5.46 5.73 1.67
N ASP A 81 4.45 5.00 1.15
CA ASP A 81 3.82 5.27 -0.13
C ASP A 81 2.34 5.51 0.08
N LYS A 82 1.77 6.47 -0.65
CA LYS A 82 0.33 6.75 -0.69
C LYS A 82 -0.21 6.49 -2.07
N TYR A 83 -1.25 5.70 -2.15
CA TYR A 83 -2.00 5.42 -3.38
C TYR A 83 -3.46 5.79 -3.17
N ILE A 84 -4.12 6.16 -4.24
CA ILE A 84 -5.57 6.34 -4.26
C ILE A 84 -6.16 5.45 -5.34
N SER A 85 -7.26 4.77 -5.02
CA SER A 85 -8.00 4.02 -6.03
C SER A 85 -8.59 4.98 -7.05
N LEU A 86 -8.44 4.66 -8.33
CA LEU A 86 -9.01 5.45 -9.42
C LEU A 86 -10.53 5.60 -9.27
N ASP A 87 -11.21 4.59 -8.71
CA ASP A 87 -12.65 4.62 -8.47
C ASP A 87 -13.08 5.61 -7.39
N SER A 88 -12.14 6.02 -6.54
CA SER A 88 -12.38 7.00 -5.48
C SER A 88 -12.21 8.44 -5.93
N ILE A 89 -11.71 8.65 -7.13
CA ILE A 89 -11.59 9.96 -7.76
C ILE A 89 -12.92 10.28 -8.44
N MET A 90 -13.61 11.30 -7.96
CA MET A 90 -14.87 11.75 -8.56
C MET A 90 -14.60 12.75 -9.68
N GLY A 91 -15.33 12.59 -10.77
CA GLY A 91 -15.26 13.47 -11.95
C GLY A 91 -15.75 12.75 -13.21
N PRO A 92 -16.15 13.50 -14.24
CA PRO A 92 -16.51 12.93 -15.53
C PRO A 92 -15.29 12.28 -16.17
N ARG A 93 -15.42 11.02 -16.58
CA ARG A 93 -14.36 10.24 -17.24
C ARG A 93 -14.66 10.19 -18.74
N ALA A 94 -13.81 10.79 -19.55
CA ALA A 94 -13.86 10.68 -20.98
C ALA A 94 -12.71 9.81 -21.46
N PRO A 95 -12.93 8.74 -22.25
CA PRO A 95 -11.85 8.06 -22.93
C PRO A 95 -11.26 9.00 -23.98
N GLU A 96 -9.96 9.20 -23.96
CA GLU A 96 -9.26 9.88 -25.04
C GLU A 96 -9.26 8.92 -26.24
N ILE A 97 -10.09 9.22 -27.25
CA ILE A 97 -10.07 8.49 -28.49
C ILE A 97 -8.76 8.85 -29.20
N PRO A 98 -7.86 7.90 -29.49
CA PRO A 98 -6.67 8.19 -30.28
C PRO A 98 -7.12 8.85 -31.57
N LYS A 99 -6.64 10.06 -31.83
CA LYS A 99 -6.91 10.74 -33.10
C LYS A 99 -6.23 9.93 -34.19
N THR A 100 -7.00 9.05 -34.83
CA THR A 100 -6.58 8.42 -36.06
C THR A 100 -6.28 9.56 -37.04
N PRO A 101 -5.08 9.64 -37.62
CA PRO A 101 -4.84 10.63 -38.66
C PRO A 101 -5.88 10.40 -39.75
N SER A 102 -6.75 11.37 -39.93
CA SER A 102 -7.67 11.36 -41.08
C SER A 102 -6.83 11.35 -42.33
N LEU A 103 -6.90 10.25 -43.10
CA LEU A 103 -6.40 10.26 -44.45
C LEU A 103 -7.05 11.44 -45.18
N PRO A 104 -6.29 12.25 -45.91
CA PRO A 104 -6.88 13.24 -46.81
C PRO A 104 -7.71 12.48 -47.84
N SER A 105 -8.97 12.85 -47.99
CA SER A 105 -9.85 12.35 -49.05
C SER A 105 -9.22 12.75 -50.38
N GLU A 106 -8.68 11.80 -51.06
CA GLU A 106 -8.19 12.01 -52.43
C GLU A 106 -9.33 12.17 -53.42
N PRO A 107 -9.24 13.14 -54.32
CA PRO A 107 -9.92 13.05 -55.61
C PRO A 107 -8.95 12.66 -56.72
N ASN A 108 -9.26 11.53 -57.35
CA ASN A 108 -8.88 11.13 -58.68
C ASN A 108 -7.55 10.43 -59.01
N PRO A 109 -7.65 9.38 -59.79
CA PRO A 109 -6.50 8.57 -60.18
C PRO A 109 -5.84 9.11 -61.44
N THR A 110 -4.55 9.44 -61.38
CA THR A 110 -3.72 9.46 -62.58
C THR A 110 -2.46 8.63 -62.35
N MET A 111 -2.31 7.66 -63.22
CA MET A 111 -1.17 6.73 -63.35
C MET A 111 0.17 7.45 -63.29
N ASN A 112 1.09 6.96 -62.50
CA ASN A 112 2.43 6.45 -62.86
C ASN A 112 3.43 6.52 -61.71
N GLY A 113 4.06 5.43 -61.45
CA GLY A 113 5.47 5.41 -61.14
C GLY A 113 5.90 5.31 -59.69
N ASN A 114 6.41 4.15 -59.35
CA ASN A 114 7.38 3.88 -58.27
C ASN A 114 6.96 4.25 -56.82
N ILE A 115 6.29 3.33 -56.20
CA ILE A 115 6.25 3.25 -54.73
C ILE A 115 7.65 2.87 -54.26
N THR A 116 8.40 3.84 -53.84
CA THR A 116 9.71 3.64 -53.21
C THR A 116 9.48 2.97 -51.88
N GLN A 117 10.16 1.87 -51.64
CA GLN A 117 10.15 1.08 -50.39
C GLN A 117 10.49 1.89 -49.10
N GLN A 118 10.77 3.16 -49.23
CA GLN A 118 11.05 4.06 -48.10
C GLN A 118 9.83 4.60 -47.38
N GLN A 119 8.63 4.50 -47.96
CA GLN A 119 7.38 4.94 -47.28
C GLN A 119 6.77 3.86 -46.36
N LEU A 120 7.28 2.64 -46.42
CA LEU A 120 6.84 1.54 -45.56
C LEU A 120 7.57 1.50 -44.20
N LEU A 121 8.58 2.34 -43.99
CA LEU A 121 9.41 2.34 -42.76
C LEU A 121 9.09 3.47 -41.81
N GLU A 122 8.16 4.36 -42.12
CA GLU A 122 7.81 5.50 -41.22
C GLU A 122 6.47 5.31 -40.49
N GLU A 123 5.81 4.20 -40.60
CA GLU A 123 4.63 3.88 -39.80
C GLU A 123 4.90 2.87 -38.68
N ASP A 124 6.01 2.97 -38.00
CA ASP A 124 6.05 2.60 -36.58
C ASP A 124 5.24 3.66 -35.81
N LYS A 125 3.93 3.68 -36.07
CA LYS A 125 2.98 4.40 -35.23
C LYS A 125 3.17 3.85 -33.84
N LYS A 126 3.98 4.57 -33.06
CA LYS A 126 4.13 4.38 -31.62
C LYS A 126 2.73 4.19 -31.05
N TRP A 127 2.40 2.95 -30.73
CA TRP A 127 1.11 2.61 -30.14
C TRP A 127 0.99 3.39 -28.83
N GLU A 128 0.12 4.38 -28.79
CA GLU A 128 -0.16 5.13 -27.58
C GLU A 128 -1.23 4.39 -26.79
N GLU A 129 -0.91 4.05 -25.55
CA GLU A 129 -1.89 3.46 -24.66
C GLU A 129 -3.09 4.40 -24.49
N PRO A 130 -4.32 3.85 -24.50
CA PRO A 130 -5.51 4.65 -24.29
C PRO A 130 -5.45 5.35 -22.93
N ARG A 131 -5.62 6.66 -22.91
CA ARG A 131 -5.61 7.48 -21.70
C ARG A 131 -7.03 7.75 -21.26
N VAL A 132 -7.24 7.82 -19.93
CA VAL A 132 -8.48 8.29 -19.35
C VAL A 132 -8.25 9.69 -18.81
N ILE A 133 -9.03 10.65 -19.31
CA ILE A 133 -9.03 12.03 -18.82
C ILE A 133 -10.13 12.17 -17.79
N ILE A 134 -9.80 12.69 -16.61
CA ILE A 134 -10.77 13.03 -15.58
C ILE A 134 -10.76 14.54 -15.43
N GLU A 135 -11.80 15.17 -15.96
CA GLU A 135 -11.97 16.61 -15.83
C GLU A 135 -12.56 16.96 -14.47
N HIS A 136 -12.09 18.09 -13.89
CA HIS A 136 -12.58 18.58 -12.59
C HIS A 136 -12.57 17.50 -11.49
N ALA A 137 -11.48 16.73 -11.41
CA ALA A 137 -11.35 15.66 -10.43
C ALA A 137 -11.42 16.18 -8.99
N LEU A 138 -12.29 15.57 -8.18
CA LEU A 138 -12.34 15.78 -6.75
C LEU A 138 -11.66 14.61 -6.05
N LEU A 139 -10.63 14.91 -5.28
CA LEU A 139 -9.93 13.93 -4.46
C LEU A 139 -10.53 13.90 -3.06
N PRO A 140 -10.73 12.73 -2.46
CA PRO A 140 -11.10 12.64 -1.05
C PRO A 140 -9.98 13.18 -0.15
N GLY A 141 -10.33 13.65 1.05
CA GLY A 141 -9.36 14.14 2.03
C GLY A 141 -8.33 13.08 2.42
N GLU A 142 -7.08 13.50 2.60
CA GLU A 142 -6.00 12.60 3.01
C GLU A 142 -6.22 12.07 4.43
N PRO A 143 -6.20 10.75 4.65
CA PRO A 143 -6.44 10.14 5.96
C PRO A 143 -5.19 10.10 6.85
N VAL A 144 -4.03 10.46 6.31
CA VAL A 144 -2.72 10.43 6.99
C VAL A 144 -2.03 11.79 6.92
N ASN A 145 -1.09 12.01 7.81
CA ASN A 145 -0.20 13.18 7.76
C ASN A 145 0.95 13.01 6.74
N ALA A 146 1.86 13.98 6.69
CA ALA A 146 3.03 13.96 5.82
C ALA A 146 3.98 12.78 6.06
N PHE A 147 3.93 12.15 7.24
CA PHE A 147 4.74 10.99 7.61
C PHE A 147 4.01 9.65 7.39
N GLY A 148 2.84 9.66 6.78
CA GLY A 148 2.04 8.44 6.57
C GLY A 148 1.30 7.95 7.83
N ILE A 149 1.30 8.71 8.93
CA ILE A 149 0.65 8.33 10.18
C ILE A 149 -0.84 8.68 10.09
N PRO A 150 -1.76 7.75 10.41
CA PRO A 150 -3.19 8.01 10.40
C PRO A 150 -3.57 9.19 11.32
N GLN A 151 -4.39 10.11 10.83
CA GLN A 151 -4.81 11.29 11.60
C GLN A 151 -5.54 10.90 12.89
N ALA A 152 -6.28 9.79 12.89
CA ALA A 152 -6.90 9.27 14.10
C ALA A 152 -5.87 8.88 15.17
N THR A 153 -4.74 8.30 14.77
CA THR A 153 -3.63 7.97 15.68
C THR A 153 -3.01 9.24 16.28
N MET A 154 -2.80 10.27 15.46
CA MET A 154 -2.26 11.55 15.93
C MET A 154 -3.18 12.17 16.99
N ARG A 155 -4.49 12.16 16.76
CA ARG A 155 -5.46 12.67 17.75
C ARG A 155 -5.43 11.89 19.06
N CYS A 156 -5.27 10.55 19.01
CA CYS A 156 -5.15 9.74 20.23
C CYS A 156 -3.89 10.11 21.02
N LEU A 157 -2.77 10.35 20.33
CA LEU A 157 -1.51 10.75 20.97
C LEU A 157 -1.65 12.14 21.63
N GLU A 158 -2.25 13.11 20.94
CA GLU A 158 -2.50 14.45 21.47
C GLU A 158 -3.33 14.41 22.77
N VAL A 159 -4.40 13.62 22.80
CA VAL A 159 -5.25 13.46 23.98
C VAL A 159 -4.49 12.80 25.12
N SER A 160 -3.63 11.81 24.84
CA SER A 160 -2.84 11.13 25.86
C SER A 160 -1.80 12.04 26.50
N PHE A 161 -1.21 12.96 25.74
CA PHE A 161 -0.25 13.95 26.29
C PHE A 161 -0.95 15.03 27.12
N CYS A 162 -2.14 15.47 26.75
CA CYS A 162 -2.89 16.46 27.53
C CYS A 162 -3.42 15.91 28.88
N GLY A 163 -3.58 14.60 29.04
CA GLY A 163 -4.07 13.96 30.26
C GLY A 163 -3.03 13.77 31.37
N HIS A 164 -1.75 14.09 31.13
CA HIS A 164 -0.66 13.92 32.11
C HIS A 164 -0.13 15.23 32.69
N VAL A 165 -0.83 16.34 32.45
CA VAL A 165 -0.51 17.65 33.06
C VAL A 165 -1.65 18.02 33.99
N LEU A 166 -1.74 17.33 35.14
CA LEU A 166 -2.44 17.76 36.34
C LEU A 166 -1.72 17.19 37.55
#